data_948a3e84fd038954814a98f94250f132
#
_entry.id   948a3e84fd038954814a98f94250f132
#
_cell.length_a   1.000
_cell.length_b   1.000
_cell.length_c   1.000
_cell.angle_alpha   90.00
_cell.angle_beta   90.00
_cell.angle_gamma   90.00
#
_symmetry.space_group_name_H-M   'P 1'
#
loop_
_entity.id
_entity.type
_entity.pdbx_description
1 polymer ?
#
loop_
_entity_poly.entity_id
_entity_poly.type
_entity_poly.pdbx_seq_one_letter_code
_entity_poly.pdbx_strand_id
1 'polypeptide(L)'
;ASALVAGTSVFTTLFPTVSPKIAMFAFLLIIVAYTFFGGFAAVCWTDFFQGLLMMLALMLVPLVVCIGHSDLLDPTALTTVYEYTDAATGAVTQCAFGGGIFDASWQDIVSGLGWGLGYFGMPHILVRFMSIEKPSMIKKSSIVAIVWVIISLFSAVLIAYLGRMVMGAELLTQGNQKLVFIAMARRFFPAGICGLLLAAIIAASISTADSQLLVASSSFTADLYKPFFRKNASEKETLMVGRILVLILSLIAFGIANSKGSGAQAIMDMVENAWGAFGASFGPTILLSLFWKRFNYQGAVAGVISGFVVDLGWLLTGMTDATGIFEIVPGFFASLLIAVIVAKLTACLLYTSDAADD
;
A
#
# COMPACT_ATOMS: atom_id res chain seq x y z
N ALA A 1 -2.52 -8.84 -5.28
CA ALA A 1 -1.34 -9.50 -5.86
C ALA A 1 -0.10 -9.24 -5.00
N SER A 2 0.27 -7.97 -4.73
CA SER A 2 1.46 -7.60 -3.94
C SER A 2 1.53 -8.30 -2.57
N ALA A 3 0.42 -8.37 -1.84
CA ALA A 3 0.34 -9.06 -0.56
C ALA A 3 0.64 -10.57 -0.65
N LEU A 4 0.25 -11.22 -1.76
CA LEU A 4 0.58 -12.63 -2.01
C LEU A 4 2.08 -12.80 -2.23
N VAL A 5 2.71 -11.90 -2.97
CA VAL A 5 4.17 -11.93 -3.18
C VAL A 5 4.90 -11.67 -1.87
N ALA A 6 4.47 -10.69 -1.07
CA ALA A 6 5.05 -10.38 0.23
C ALA A 6 4.98 -11.57 1.20
N GLY A 7 3.80 -12.15 1.38
CA GLY A 7 3.61 -13.34 2.22
C GLY A 7 4.44 -14.53 1.73
N THR A 8 4.51 -14.75 0.42
CA THR A 8 5.34 -15.79 -0.19
C THR A 8 6.82 -15.60 0.12
N SER A 9 7.32 -14.36 0.01
CA SER A 9 8.72 -14.03 0.27
C SER A 9 9.12 -14.33 1.72
N VAL A 10 8.27 -13.98 2.68
CA VAL A 10 8.50 -14.32 4.09
C VAL A 10 8.47 -15.83 4.30
N PHE A 11 7.48 -16.50 3.74
CA PHE A 11 7.30 -17.95 3.92
C PHE A 11 8.46 -18.75 3.32
N THR A 12 8.91 -18.40 2.11
CA THR A 12 10.06 -19.08 1.47
C THR A 12 11.39 -18.77 2.14
N THR A 13 11.51 -17.59 2.77
CA THR A 13 12.68 -17.27 3.59
C THR A 13 12.74 -18.11 4.86
N LEU A 14 11.60 -18.45 5.44
CA LEU A 14 11.50 -19.33 6.61
C LEU A 14 11.65 -20.82 6.26
N PHE A 15 11.07 -21.21 5.14
CA PHE A 15 11.01 -22.58 4.67
C PHE A 15 11.58 -22.69 3.24
N PRO A 16 12.92 -22.65 3.07
CA PRO A 16 13.55 -22.62 1.75
C PRO A 16 13.28 -23.87 0.90
N THR A 17 12.84 -24.97 1.52
CA THR A 17 12.49 -26.23 0.83
C THR A 17 11.12 -26.19 0.16
N VAL A 18 10.26 -25.21 0.53
CA VAL A 18 8.92 -25.07 -0.05
C VAL A 18 9.00 -24.26 -1.32
N SER A 19 8.43 -24.78 -2.41
CA SER A 19 8.42 -24.02 -3.66
C SER A 19 7.60 -22.73 -3.53
N PRO A 20 8.01 -21.60 -4.16
CA PRO A 20 7.30 -20.34 -4.07
C PRO A 20 5.83 -20.42 -4.49
N LYS A 21 5.51 -21.26 -5.49
CA LYS A 21 4.13 -21.47 -5.95
C LYS A 21 3.25 -22.13 -4.89
N ILE A 22 3.77 -23.12 -4.18
CA ILE A 22 3.02 -23.78 -3.09
C ILE A 22 2.83 -22.81 -1.93
N ALA A 23 3.87 -22.07 -1.57
CA ALA A 23 3.79 -21.05 -0.52
C ALA A 23 2.74 -19.97 -0.85
N MET A 24 2.75 -19.48 -2.09
CA MET A 24 1.79 -18.48 -2.57
C MET A 24 0.35 -19.00 -2.56
N PHE A 25 0.14 -20.25 -2.97
CA PHE A 25 -1.18 -20.86 -2.96
C PHE A 25 -1.69 -21.10 -1.54
N ALA A 26 -0.85 -21.57 -0.63
CA ALA A 26 -1.20 -21.73 0.77
C ALA A 26 -1.58 -20.37 1.41
N PHE A 27 -0.82 -19.33 1.11
CA PHE A 27 -1.11 -17.99 1.60
C PHE A 27 -2.41 -17.42 1.02
N LEU A 28 -2.68 -17.66 -0.28
CA LEU A 28 -3.96 -17.35 -0.91
C LEU A 28 -5.13 -17.99 -0.17
N LEU A 29 -5.04 -19.28 0.17
CA LEU A 29 -6.09 -19.98 0.89
C LEU A 29 -6.37 -19.36 2.26
N ILE A 30 -5.33 -18.92 2.98
CA ILE A 30 -5.47 -18.24 4.26
C ILE A 30 -6.24 -16.93 4.09
N ILE A 31 -5.84 -16.07 3.13
CA ILE A 31 -6.50 -14.79 2.85
C ILE A 31 -7.97 -15.02 2.47
N VAL A 32 -8.22 -15.96 1.56
CA VAL A 32 -9.57 -16.29 1.10
C VAL A 32 -10.44 -16.77 2.26
N ALA A 33 -9.96 -17.69 3.08
CA ALA A 33 -10.71 -18.18 4.23
C ALA A 33 -11.06 -17.02 5.20
N TYR A 34 -10.10 -16.17 5.47
CA TYR A 34 -10.29 -15.01 6.33
C TYR A 34 -11.36 -14.06 5.82
N THR A 35 -11.28 -13.66 4.54
CA THR A 35 -12.20 -12.72 3.91
C THR A 35 -13.59 -13.34 3.70
N PHE A 36 -13.64 -14.64 3.31
CA PHE A 36 -14.89 -15.34 3.00
C PHE A 36 -15.78 -15.52 4.22
N PHE A 37 -15.21 -15.84 5.39
CA PHE A 37 -15.94 -16.09 6.62
C PHE A 37 -16.08 -14.87 7.52
N GLY A 38 -15.15 -13.91 7.42
CA GLY A 38 -15.02 -12.81 8.37
C GLY A 38 -16.06 -11.70 8.23
N GLY A 39 -16.27 -11.19 7.03
CA GLY A 39 -17.05 -9.97 6.79
C GLY A 39 -16.38 -8.71 7.36
N PHE A 40 -17.01 -7.52 7.18
CA PHE A 40 -16.41 -6.23 7.50
C PHE A 40 -16.01 -6.05 8.96
N ALA A 41 -16.89 -6.43 9.90
CA ALA A 41 -16.61 -6.26 11.32
C ALA A 41 -15.45 -7.14 11.80
N ALA A 42 -15.37 -8.39 11.32
CA ALA A 42 -14.27 -9.29 11.66
C ALA A 42 -12.93 -8.78 11.08
N VAL A 43 -12.93 -8.30 9.83
CA VAL A 43 -11.76 -7.69 9.21
C VAL A 43 -11.28 -6.48 10.03
N CYS A 44 -12.17 -5.59 10.46
CA CYS A 44 -11.77 -4.45 11.30
C CYS A 44 -11.12 -4.87 12.62
N TRP A 45 -11.66 -5.91 13.29
CA TRP A 45 -11.08 -6.42 14.54
C TRP A 45 -9.71 -7.07 14.33
N THR A 46 -9.59 -7.89 13.30
CA THR A 46 -8.31 -8.53 12.99
C THR A 46 -7.25 -7.52 12.57
N ASP A 47 -7.61 -6.53 11.74
CA ASP A 47 -6.72 -5.45 11.34
C ASP A 47 -6.22 -4.63 12.54
N PHE A 48 -7.06 -4.43 13.54
CA PHE A 48 -6.64 -3.74 14.77
C PHE A 48 -5.52 -4.49 15.50
N PHE A 49 -5.69 -5.80 15.74
CA PHE A 49 -4.64 -6.61 16.40
C PHE A 49 -3.40 -6.79 15.54
N GLN A 50 -3.59 -6.98 14.24
CA GLN A 50 -2.50 -7.08 13.28
C GLN A 50 -1.72 -5.76 13.20
N GLY A 51 -2.41 -4.61 13.19
CA GLY A 51 -1.78 -3.29 13.25
C GLY A 51 -0.96 -3.06 14.52
N LEU A 52 -1.48 -3.48 15.69
CA LEU A 52 -0.70 -3.42 16.93
C LEU A 52 0.56 -4.30 16.87
N LEU A 53 0.44 -5.51 16.36
CA LEU A 53 1.57 -6.42 16.21
C LEU A 53 2.63 -5.83 15.26
N MET A 54 2.21 -5.24 14.14
CA MET A 54 3.10 -4.57 13.18
C MET A 54 3.84 -3.40 13.82
N MET A 55 3.12 -2.54 14.54
CA MET A 55 3.72 -1.37 15.20
C MET A 55 4.73 -1.80 16.25
N LEU A 56 4.39 -2.79 17.09
CA LEU A 56 5.31 -3.34 18.08
C LEU A 56 6.55 -3.95 17.42
N ALA A 57 6.39 -4.68 16.34
CA ALA A 57 7.51 -5.28 15.61
C ALA A 57 8.45 -4.21 15.03
N LEU A 58 7.89 -3.17 14.40
CA LEU A 58 8.68 -2.07 13.85
C LEU A 58 9.43 -1.27 14.92
N MET A 59 8.84 -1.07 16.09
CA MET A 59 9.48 -0.36 17.19
C MET A 59 10.53 -1.21 17.91
N LEU A 60 10.26 -2.51 18.09
CA LEU A 60 11.10 -3.38 18.91
C LEU A 60 12.47 -3.62 18.27
N VAL A 61 12.53 -3.76 16.95
CA VAL A 61 13.79 -4.02 16.25
C VAL A 61 14.81 -2.90 16.44
N PRO A 62 14.52 -1.63 16.10
CA PRO A 62 15.47 -0.55 16.31
C PRO A 62 15.76 -0.31 17.80
N LEU A 63 14.79 -0.48 18.69
CA LEU A 63 14.97 -0.31 20.12
C LEU A 63 16.01 -1.29 20.68
N VAL A 64 15.89 -2.58 20.34
CA VAL A 64 16.85 -3.62 20.81
C VAL A 64 18.24 -3.37 20.27
N VAL A 65 18.35 -2.94 19.00
CA VAL A 65 19.67 -2.63 18.41
C VAL A 65 20.30 -1.42 19.08
N CYS A 66 19.56 -0.34 19.27
CA CYS A 66 20.09 0.88 19.91
C CYS A 66 20.49 0.68 21.37
N ILE A 67 19.73 -0.11 22.15
CA ILE A 67 19.98 -0.28 23.57
C ILE A 67 20.93 -1.46 23.84
N GLY A 68 20.72 -2.58 23.17
CA GLY A 68 21.41 -3.83 23.46
C GLY A 68 22.65 -4.12 22.62
N HIS A 69 22.79 -3.45 21.47
CA HIS A 69 23.82 -3.75 20.48
C HIS A 69 24.40 -2.48 19.85
N SER A 70 24.47 -1.40 20.62
CA SER A 70 25.03 -0.12 20.17
C SER A 70 26.53 -0.19 19.81
N ASP A 71 27.24 -1.15 20.37
CA ASP A 71 28.63 -1.48 20.06
C ASP A 71 28.85 -1.99 18.63
N LEU A 72 27.81 -2.52 17.99
CA LEU A 72 27.84 -3.01 16.61
C LEU A 72 27.54 -1.93 15.57
N LEU A 73 27.17 -0.73 16.00
CA LEU A 73 26.82 0.37 15.09
C LEU A 73 28.09 0.99 14.50
N ASP A 74 28.31 0.79 13.20
CA ASP A 74 29.39 1.44 12.47
C ASP A 74 28.85 2.59 11.59
N PRO A 75 28.96 3.84 12.03
CA PRO A 75 28.48 4.98 11.24
C PRO A 75 29.22 5.15 9.91
N THR A 76 30.44 4.62 9.76
CA THR A 76 31.21 4.72 8.50
C THR A 76 30.56 3.92 7.39
N ALA A 77 29.78 2.88 7.73
CA ALA A 77 29.00 2.10 6.76
C ALA A 77 28.00 2.97 5.99
N LEU A 78 27.53 4.10 6.54
CA LEU A 78 26.59 5.00 5.86
C LEU A 78 27.23 5.78 4.71
N THR A 79 28.51 6.08 4.81
CA THR A 79 29.27 6.87 3.81
C THR A 79 30.12 6.01 2.89
N THR A 80 30.31 4.72 3.25
CA THR A 80 31.10 3.81 2.43
C THR A 80 30.37 3.42 1.16
N VAL A 81 31.03 3.57 0.02
CA VAL A 81 30.54 3.10 -1.29
C VAL A 81 30.95 1.64 -1.45
N TYR A 82 29.98 0.78 -1.76
CA TYR A 82 30.21 -0.62 -2.03
C TYR A 82 29.91 -0.96 -3.48
N GLU A 83 30.72 -1.84 -4.07
CA GLU A 83 30.40 -2.40 -5.37
C GLU A 83 29.39 -3.53 -5.23
N TYR A 84 28.35 -3.44 -6.01
CA TYR A 84 27.28 -4.44 -6.08
C TYR A 84 27.20 -4.96 -7.51
N THR A 85 27.23 -6.27 -7.63
CA THR A 85 26.99 -6.94 -8.91
C THR A 85 25.53 -7.39 -8.97
N ASP A 86 24.76 -6.84 -9.88
CA ASP A 86 23.37 -7.25 -10.10
C ASP A 86 23.35 -8.71 -10.58
N ALA A 87 22.66 -9.55 -9.83
CA ALA A 87 22.62 -11.00 -10.11
C ALA A 87 21.86 -11.35 -11.41
N ALA A 88 20.99 -10.47 -11.89
CA ALA A 88 20.20 -10.69 -13.11
C ALA A 88 20.90 -10.19 -14.37
N THR A 89 21.60 -9.07 -14.28
CA THR A 89 22.25 -8.39 -15.44
C THR A 89 23.77 -8.58 -15.48
N GLY A 90 24.40 -8.96 -14.36
CA GLY A 90 25.85 -9.00 -14.21
C GLY A 90 26.52 -7.61 -14.20
N ALA A 91 25.72 -6.53 -14.18
CA ALA A 91 26.24 -5.18 -14.14
C ALA A 91 26.80 -4.84 -12.77
N VAL A 92 27.99 -4.24 -12.73
CA VAL A 92 28.60 -3.74 -11.51
C VAL A 92 28.12 -2.32 -11.28
N THR A 93 27.42 -2.10 -10.18
CA THR A 93 26.89 -0.79 -9.78
C THR A 93 27.53 -0.38 -8.45
N GLN A 94 27.93 0.87 -8.35
CA GLN A 94 28.38 1.43 -7.07
C GLN A 94 27.15 1.81 -6.23
N CYS A 95 27.04 1.25 -5.02
CA CYS A 95 25.96 1.48 -4.10
C CYS A 95 26.47 2.30 -2.93
N ALA A 96 26.10 3.57 -2.86
CA ALA A 96 26.21 4.39 -1.66
C ALA A 96 24.86 4.33 -0.94
N PHE A 97 24.86 4.38 0.39
CA PHE A 97 23.60 4.45 1.15
C PHE A 97 22.89 5.81 0.98
N GLY A 98 23.48 6.71 0.26
CA GLY A 98 23.04 8.08 0.06
C GLY A 98 24.07 9.06 0.65
N GLY A 99 23.97 10.30 0.22
CA GLY A 99 24.69 11.42 0.81
C GLY A 99 24.14 11.80 2.18
N GLY A 100 24.13 13.09 2.50
CA GLY A 100 23.47 13.59 3.71
C GLY A 100 21.95 13.42 3.66
N ILE A 101 21.31 13.53 4.80
CA ILE A 101 19.83 13.43 4.91
C ILE A 101 19.11 14.43 3.98
N PHE A 102 19.81 15.49 3.55
CA PHE A 102 19.27 16.55 2.70
C PHE A 102 19.73 16.48 1.24
N ASP A 103 20.41 15.41 0.82
CA ASP A 103 20.94 15.27 -0.54
C ASP A 103 19.92 14.69 -1.56
N ALA A 104 18.63 14.65 -1.18
CA ALA A 104 17.57 14.21 -2.08
C ALA A 104 17.39 15.21 -3.24
N SER A 105 17.25 14.70 -4.46
CA SER A 105 16.90 15.53 -5.61
C SER A 105 15.50 16.13 -5.45
N TRP A 106 15.21 17.22 -6.16
CA TRP A 106 13.86 17.79 -6.12
C TRP A 106 12.82 16.80 -6.68
N GLN A 107 13.21 15.93 -7.61
CA GLN A 107 12.37 14.87 -8.15
C GLN A 107 12.01 13.85 -7.07
N ASP A 108 12.96 13.42 -6.25
CA ASP A 108 12.73 12.49 -5.13
C ASP A 108 11.78 13.10 -4.10
N ILE A 109 11.96 14.40 -3.82
CA ILE A 109 11.08 15.12 -2.87
C ILE A 109 9.65 15.19 -3.41
N VAL A 110 9.48 15.58 -4.68
CA VAL A 110 8.17 15.70 -5.31
C VAL A 110 7.49 14.32 -5.42
N SER A 111 8.22 13.30 -5.83
CA SER A 111 7.72 11.92 -5.92
C SER A 111 7.36 11.37 -4.55
N GLY A 112 8.21 11.60 -3.54
CA GLY A 112 7.94 11.19 -2.16
C GLY A 112 6.70 11.87 -1.58
N LEU A 113 6.50 13.17 -1.81
CA LEU A 113 5.29 13.88 -1.42
C LEU A 113 4.07 13.40 -2.23
N GLY A 114 4.28 12.99 -3.49
CA GLY A 114 3.28 12.40 -4.37
C GLY A 114 2.60 11.16 -3.77
N TRP A 115 3.33 10.36 -3.01
CA TRP A 115 2.75 9.22 -2.28
C TRP A 115 1.61 9.64 -1.36
N GLY A 116 1.72 10.82 -0.73
CA GLY A 116 0.67 11.39 0.12
C GLY A 116 -0.64 11.66 -0.62
N LEU A 117 -0.57 11.98 -1.91
CA LEU A 117 -1.75 12.26 -2.74
C LEU A 117 -2.62 11.01 -2.95
N GLY A 118 -2.01 9.83 -2.96
CA GLY A 118 -2.71 8.56 -3.15
C GLY A 118 -3.71 8.23 -2.04
N TYR A 119 -3.45 8.66 -0.80
CA TYR A 119 -4.34 8.40 0.33
C TYR A 119 -5.77 8.94 0.12
N PHE A 120 -5.91 10.03 -0.63
CA PHE A 120 -7.22 10.62 -0.92
C PHE A 120 -8.06 9.79 -1.89
N GLY A 121 -7.43 8.93 -2.70
CA GLY A 121 -8.09 8.15 -3.74
C GLY A 121 -8.28 6.66 -3.41
N MET A 122 -7.70 6.14 -2.32
CA MET A 122 -7.71 4.71 -2.04
C MET A 122 -9.03 4.22 -1.43
N PRO A 123 -9.80 3.36 -2.12
CA PRO A 123 -11.15 2.97 -1.70
C PRO A 123 -11.18 2.30 -0.31
N HIS A 124 -10.23 1.42 -0.01
CA HIS A 124 -10.18 0.72 1.27
C HIS A 124 -9.88 1.64 2.47
N ILE A 125 -9.27 2.80 2.22
CA ILE A 125 -9.07 3.84 3.23
C ILE A 125 -10.35 4.66 3.41
N LEU A 126 -10.97 5.09 2.30
CA LEU A 126 -12.16 5.92 2.31
C LEU A 126 -13.35 5.24 2.99
N VAL A 127 -13.58 3.94 2.69
CA VAL A 127 -14.65 3.15 3.32
C VAL A 127 -14.54 3.15 4.86
N ARG A 128 -13.33 3.18 5.42
CA ARG A 128 -13.16 3.22 6.87
C ARG A 128 -13.60 4.54 7.49
N PHE A 129 -13.37 5.66 6.80
CA PHE A 129 -13.89 6.96 7.24
C PHE A 129 -15.41 7.05 7.08
N MET A 130 -15.96 6.46 6.01
CA MET A 130 -17.41 6.42 5.77
C MET A 130 -18.15 5.52 6.79
N SER A 131 -17.48 4.52 7.36
CA SER A 131 -18.06 3.59 8.34
C SER A 131 -17.99 4.07 9.78
N ILE A 132 -17.45 5.26 10.04
CA ILE A 132 -17.39 5.82 11.41
C ILE A 132 -18.80 6.10 11.93
N GLU A 133 -19.13 5.56 13.10
CA GLU A 133 -20.46 5.67 13.71
C GLU A 133 -20.94 7.11 13.91
N LYS A 134 -20.01 8.00 14.33
CA LYS A 134 -20.34 9.42 14.63
C LYS A 134 -19.28 10.34 14.04
N PRO A 135 -19.68 11.43 13.34
CA PRO A 135 -18.74 12.42 12.80
C PRO A 135 -17.77 12.99 13.84
N SER A 136 -18.20 13.13 15.09
CA SER A 136 -17.35 13.59 16.20
C SER A 136 -16.15 12.69 16.49
N MET A 137 -16.19 11.42 16.07
CA MET A 137 -15.10 10.45 16.25
C MET A 137 -14.01 10.60 15.18
N ILE A 138 -14.29 11.27 14.05
CA ILE A 138 -13.32 11.44 12.95
C ILE A 138 -12.03 12.09 13.46
N LYS A 139 -12.13 13.15 14.27
CA LYS A 139 -10.94 13.83 14.83
C LYS A 139 -10.07 12.89 15.67
N LYS A 140 -10.68 12.07 16.52
CA LYS A 140 -9.94 11.09 17.35
C LYS A 140 -9.30 10.02 16.48
N SER A 141 -10.03 9.48 15.52
CA SER A 141 -9.52 8.48 14.58
C SER A 141 -8.34 9.02 13.76
N SER A 142 -8.45 10.25 13.27
CA SER A 142 -7.36 10.90 12.51
C SER A 142 -6.10 11.09 13.36
N ILE A 143 -6.22 11.50 14.63
CA ILE A 143 -5.06 11.64 15.53
C ILE A 143 -4.38 10.29 15.72
N VAL A 144 -5.15 9.22 16.00
CA VAL A 144 -4.60 7.88 16.16
C VAL A 144 -3.87 7.42 14.90
N ALA A 145 -4.49 7.63 13.72
CA ALA A 145 -3.89 7.28 12.45
C ALA A 145 -2.58 8.04 12.17
N ILE A 146 -2.57 9.36 12.41
CA ILE A 146 -1.38 10.20 12.20
C ILE A 146 -0.23 9.76 13.13
N VAL A 147 -0.52 9.55 14.42
CA VAL A 147 0.48 9.10 15.39
C VAL A 147 1.03 7.73 14.98
N TRP A 148 0.16 6.81 14.57
CA TRP A 148 0.54 5.49 14.10
C TRP A 148 1.46 5.56 12.87
N VAL A 149 1.11 6.40 11.88
CA VAL A 149 1.91 6.59 10.66
C VAL A 149 3.28 7.18 10.98
N ILE A 150 3.34 8.21 11.83
CA ILE A 150 4.62 8.84 12.23
C ILE A 150 5.53 7.79 12.89
N ILE A 151 5.02 7.05 13.86
CA ILE A 151 5.82 6.04 14.58
C ILE A 151 6.28 4.93 13.64
N SER A 152 5.39 4.40 12.80
CA SER A 152 5.71 3.28 11.92
C SER A 152 6.72 3.67 10.83
N LEU A 153 6.54 4.82 10.18
CA LEU A 153 7.47 5.30 9.15
C LEU A 153 8.84 5.66 9.75
N PHE A 154 8.85 6.35 10.90
CA PHE A 154 10.10 6.66 11.58
C PHE A 154 10.86 5.38 11.98
N SER A 155 10.17 4.39 12.53
CA SER A 155 10.77 3.10 12.86
C SER A 155 11.29 2.35 11.63
N ALA A 156 10.57 2.39 10.52
CA ALA A 156 11.01 1.76 9.26
C ALA A 156 12.29 2.42 8.71
N VAL A 157 12.36 3.75 8.73
CA VAL A 157 13.57 4.49 8.36
C VAL A 157 14.73 4.15 9.29
N LEU A 158 14.51 4.12 10.61
CA LEU A 158 15.53 3.71 11.57
C LEU A 158 16.04 2.29 11.30
N ILE A 159 15.16 1.34 10.97
CA ILE A 159 15.58 -0.02 10.62
C ILE A 159 16.52 -0.03 9.43
N ALA A 160 16.27 0.80 8.41
CA ALA A 160 17.14 0.89 7.24
C ALA A 160 18.53 1.43 7.62
N TYR A 161 18.57 2.52 8.40
CA TYR A 161 19.83 3.12 8.86
C TYR A 161 20.62 2.19 9.77
N LEU A 162 19.99 1.65 10.81
CA LEU A 162 20.62 0.74 11.76
C LEU A 162 21.05 -0.57 11.07
N GLY A 163 20.22 -1.09 10.18
CA GLY A 163 20.54 -2.27 9.40
C GLY A 163 21.79 -2.06 8.55
N ARG A 164 21.94 -0.89 7.92
CA ARG A 164 23.15 -0.54 7.19
C ARG A 164 24.38 -0.47 8.10
N MET A 165 24.28 0.21 9.24
CA MET A 165 25.38 0.32 10.20
C MET A 165 25.84 -1.02 10.75
N VAL A 166 24.90 -1.95 11.01
CA VAL A 166 25.22 -3.24 11.61
C VAL A 166 25.64 -4.30 10.59
N MET A 167 25.07 -4.28 9.38
CA MET A 167 25.26 -5.32 8.37
C MET A 167 26.19 -4.91 7.23
N GLY A 168 26.49 -3.63 7.10
CA GLY A 168 27.37 -3.11 6.06
C GLY A 168 26.88 -3.50 4.65
N ALA A 169 27.73 -4.23 3.91
CA ALA A 169 27.44 -4.71 2.55
C ALA A 169 26.82 -6.13 2.49
N GLU A 170 26.62 -6.79 3.62
CA GLU A 170 26.22 -8.21 3.67
C GLU A 170 24.97 -8.52 2.82
N LEU A 171 23.95 -7.66 2.93
CA LEU A 171 22.71 -7.81 2.17
C LEU A 171 22.81 -7.32 0.71
N LEU A 172 23.73 -6.40 0.43
CA LEU A 172 23.93 -5.88 -0.92
C LEU A 172 24.55 -6.91 -1.86
N THR A 173 25.53 -7.65 -1.39
CA THR A 173 26.23 -8.67 -2.21
C THR A 173 25.30 -9.78 -2.69
N GLN A 174 24.14 -9.96 -2.05
CA GLN A 174 23.15 -10.97 -2.43
C GLN A 174 21.88 -10.36 -3.05
N GLY A 175 21.81 -9.03 -3.23
CA GLY A 175 20.60 -8.34 -3.68
C GLY A 175 19.44 -8.39 -2.69
N ASN A 176 19.72 -8.66 -1.42
CA ASN A 176 18.73 -8.90 -0.36
C ASN A 176 18.52 -7.68 0.57
N GLN A 177 18.94 -6.48 0.15
CA GLN A 177 18.83 -5.25 0.97
C GLN A 177 17.41 -4.96 1.45
N LYS A 178 16.39 -5.39 0.70
CA LYS A 178 14.98 -5.23 1.06
C LYS A 178 14.52 -6.20 2.16
N LEU A 179 15.33 -7.18 2.52
CA LEU A 179 15.08 -8.13 3.60
C LEU A 179 15.72 -7.69 4.93
N VAL A 180 16.18 -6.46 5.05
CA VAL A 180 16.90 -5.92 6.22
C VAL A 180 16.16 -6.17 7.54
N PHE A 181 14.84 -5.98 7.58
CA PHE A 181 14.04 -6.25 8.77
C PHE A 181 14.12 -7.73 9.19
N ILE A 182 13.99 -8.65 8.22
CA ILE A 182 14.06 -10.10 8.48
C ILE A 182 15.47 -10.50 8.95
N ALA A 183 16.49 -9.93 8.33
CA ALA A 183 17.89 -10.19 8.69
C ALA A 183 18.20 -9.73 10.10
N MET A 184 17.78 -8.51 10.47
CA MET A 184 17.93 -7.97 11.83
C MET A 184 17.12 -8.79 12.85
N ALA A 185 15.89 -9.17 12.54
CA ALA A 185 15.07 -10.00 13.42
C ALA A 185 15.76 -11.34 13.72
N ARG A 186 16.35 -11.98 12.71
CA ARG A 186 17.10 -13.24 12.88
C ARG A 186 18.40 -13.08 13.67
N ARG A 187 19.08 -11.94 13.52
CA ARG A 187 20.38 -11.70 14.14
C ARG A 187 20.26 -11.35 15.61
N PHE A 188 19.25 -10.55 15.99
CA PHE A 188 19.16 -9.94 17.33
C PHE A 188 18.12 -10.57 18.25
N PHE A 189 17.27 -11.47 17.74
CA PHE A 189 16.18 -12.01 18.56
C PHE A 189 16.23 -13.53 18.66
N PRO A 190 15.89 -14.10 19.83
CA PRO A 190 15.70 -15.53 19.98
C PRO A 190 14.56 -16.03 19.10
N ALA A 191 14.61 -17.32 18.73
CA ALA A 191 13.72 -17.90 17.72
C ALA A 191 12.22 -17.62 17.91
N GLY A 192 11.72 -17.67 19.15
CA GLY A 192 10.30 -17.40 19.45
C GLY A 192 9.89 -15.96 19.16
N ILE A 193 10.70 -14.97 19.57
CA ILE A 193 10.43 -13.56 19.29
C ILE A 193 10.64 -13.26 17.81
N CYS A 194 11.68 -13.80 17.20
CA CYS A 194 11.91 -13.70 15.77
C CYS A 194 10.68 -14.20 14.99
N GLY A 195 10.13 -15.35 15.34
CA GLY A 195 8.90 -15.87 14.74
C GLY A 195 7.71 -14.92 14.87
N LEU A 196 7.55 -14.27 16.02
CA LEU A 196 6.51 -13.26 16.23
C LEU A 196 6.72 -12.01 15.34
N LEU A 197 7.96 -11.53 15.22
CA LEU A 197 8.30 -10.40 14.34
C LEU A 197 8.03 -10.73 12.86
N LEU A 198 8.33 -11.95 12.43
CA LEU A 198 8.04 -12.40 11.07
C LEU A 198 6.53 -12.59 10.83
N ALA A 199 5.80 -13.03 11.85
CA ALA A 199 4.33 -13.08 11.80
C ALA A 199 3.71 -11.69 11.62
N ALA A 200 4.36 -10.62 12.11
CA ALA A 200 3.90 -9.25 11.88
C ALA A 200 3.92 -8.85 10.40
N ILE A 201 4.90 -9.33 9.61
CA ILE A 201 4.95 -9.07 8.16
C ILE A 201 3.80 -9.80 7.46
N ILE A 202 3.53 -11.03 7.86
CA ILE A 202 2.40 -11.82 7.34
C ILE A 202 1.08 -11.12 7.70
N ALA A 203 0.95 -10.66 8.93
CA ALA A 203 -0.21 -9.92 9.41
C ALA A 203 -0.46 -8.65 8.58
N ALA A 204 0.60 -7.88 8.25
CA ALA A 204 0.53 -6.71 7.39
C ALA A 204 0.00 -7.04 5.99
N SER A 205 0.46 -8.15 5.44
CA SER A 205 0.05 -8.60 4.11
C SER A 205 -1.42 -9.06 4.09
N ILE A 206 -1.87 -9.76 5.13
CA ILE A 206 -3.26 -10.24 5.24
C ILE A 206 -4.22 -9.07 5.43
N SER A 207 -3.95 -8.15 6.36
CA SER A 207 -4.84 -7.01 6.65
C SER A 207 -5.08 -6.11 5.45
N THR A 208 -4.07 -5.97 4.58
CA THR A 208 -4.21 -5.20 3.36
C THR A 208 -5.00 -5.97 2.30
N ALA A 209 -4.72 -7.27 2.14
CA ALA A 209 -5.36 -8.09 1.12
C ALA A 209 -6.85 -8.30 1.38
N ASP A 210 -7.24 -8.63 2.61
CA ASP A 210 -8.64 -8.88 2.97
C ASP A 210 -9.47 -7.59 2.89
N SER A 211 -8.92 -6.45 3.32
CA SER A 211 -9.58 -5.15 3.18
C SER A 211 -9.82 -4.78 1.73
N GLN A 212 -8.83 -4.96 0.85
CA GLN A 212 -8.97 -4.67 -0.58
C GLN A 212 -9.98 -5.62 -1.26
N LEU A 213 -9.93 -6.91 -0.96
CA LEU A 213 -10.86 -7.90 -1.49
C LEU A 213 -12.30 -7.62 -1.04
N LEU A 214 -12.47 -7.27 0.24
CA LEU A 214 -13.78 -6.94 0.79
C LEU A 214 -14.38 -5.71 0.13
N VAL A 215 -13.61 -4.62 -0.03
CA VAL A 215 -14.06 -3.40 -0.68
C VAL A 215 -14.38 -3.66 -2.15
N ALA A 216 -13.50 -4.32 -2.89
CA ALA A 216 -13.74 -4.63 -4.30
C ALA A 216 -14.98 -5.49 -4.51
N SER A 217 -15.19 -6.51 -3.66
CA SER A 217 -16.38 -7.38 -3.75
C SER A 217 -17.67 -6.66 -3.33
N SER A 218 -17.63 -5.82 -2.31
CA SER A 218 -18.80 -5.06 -1.85
C SER A 218 -19.20 -3.98 -2.85
N SER A 219 -18.23 -3.23 -3.40
CA SER A 219 -18.52 -2.21 -4.43
C SER A 219 -19.12 -2.86 -5.68
N PHE A 220 -18.56 -3.97 -6.16
CA PHE A 220 -19.16 -4.67 -7.28
C PHE A 220 -20.61 -5.11 -6.98
N THR A 221 -20.84 -5.63 -5.79
CA THR A 221 -22.14 -6.18 -5.42
C THR A 221 -23.17 -5.07 -5.21
N ALA A 222 -22.81 -4.00 -4.52
CA ALA A 222 -23.71 -2.89 -4.21
C ALA A 222 -23.93 -1.96 -5.42
N ASP A 223 -22.86 -1.66 -6.18
CA ASP A 223 -22.86 -0.59 -7.16
C ASP A 223 -23.09 -1.11 -8.61
N LEU A 224 -22.78 -2.40 -8.87
CA LEU A 224 -22.97 -3.01 -10.19
C LEU A 224 -24.04 -4.12 -10.18
N TYR A 225 -23.86 -5.14 -9.34
CA TYR A 225 -24.76 -6.31 -9.38
C TYR A 225 -26.20 -5.93 -9.03
N LYS A 226 -26.40 -5.29 -7.87
CA LYS A 226 -27.74 -4.95 -7.40
C LYS A 226 -28.46 -3.95 -8.31
N PRO A 227 -27.89 -2.83 -8.74
CA PRO A 227 -28.58 -1.85 -9.58
C PRO A 227 -28.84 -2.33 -11.02
N PHE A 228 -27.88 -3.04 -11.63
CA PHE A 228 -27.94 -3.35 -13.07
C PHE A 228 -28.45 -4.77 -13.38
N PHE A 229 -28.14 -5.75 -12.51
CA PHE A 229 -28.49 -7.14 -12.81
C PHE A 229 -29.67 -7.68 -11.98
N ARG A 230 -29.75 -7.32 -10.70
CA ARG A 230 -30.75 -7.89 -9.78
C ARG A 230 -31.22 -6.87 -8.72
N LYS A 231 -32.07 -5.92 -9.15
CA LYS A 231 -32.58 -4.83 -8.28
C LYS A 231 -33.23 -5.31 -6.98
N ASN A 232 -33.85 -6.49 -7.01
CA ASN A 232 -34.53 -7.09 -5.86
C ASN A 232 -33.75 -8.24 -5.23
N ALA A 233 -32.40 -8.26 -5.38
CA ALA A 233 -31.55 -9.27 -4.75
C ALA A 233 -31.72 -9.27 -3.24
N SER A 234 -31.91 -10.45 -2.65
CA SER A 234 -31.97 -10.60 -1.21
C SER A 234 -30.57 -10.38 -0.59
N GLU A 235 -30.53 -10.07 0.72
CA GLU A 235 -29.26 -9.94 1.44
C GLU A 235 -28.39 -11.20 1.34
N LYS A 236 -29.03 -12.39 1.43
CA LYS A 236 -28.30 -13.66 1.30
C LYS A 236 -27.71 -13.84 -0.10
N GLU A 237 -28.45 -13.45 -1.14
CA GLU A 237 -27.98 -13.49 -2.53
C GLU A 237 -26.80 -12.52 -2.70
N THR A 238 -26.91 -11.30 -2.22
CA THR A 238 -25.88 -10.28 -2.28
C THR A 238 -24.60 -10.73 -1.57
N LEU A 239 -24.72 -11.32 -0.38
CA LEU A 239 -23.59 -11.89 0.35
C LEU A 239 -22.92 -13.05 -0.40
N MET A 240 -23.72 -13.94 -1.02
CA MET A 240 -23.17 -15.06 -1.77
C MET A 240 -22.41 -14.58 -3.02
N VAL A 241 -22.97 -13.62 -3.76
CA VAL A 241 -22.28 -13.00 -4.90
C VAL A 241 -20.97 -12.35 -4.48
N GLY A 242 -20.97 -11.61 -3.37
CA GLY A 242 -19.75 -11.01 -2.80
C GLY A 242 -18.68 -12.07 -2.49
N ARG A 243 -19.07 -13.18 -1.87
CA ARG A 243 -18.17 -14.30 -1.57
C ARG A 243 -17.59 -14.95 -2.83
N ILE A 244 -18.41 -15.16 -3.86
CA ILE A 244 -17.93 -15.68 -5.15
C ILE A 244 -16.94 -14.71 -5.79
N LEU A 245 -17.21 -13.42 -5.71
CA LEU A 245 -16.30 -12.39 -6.22
C LEU A 245 -14.96 -12.38 -5.47
N VAL A 246 -14.96 -12.55 -4.15
CA VAL A 246 -13.70 -12.70 -3.39
C VAL A 246 -12.86 -13.85 -3.97
N LEU A 247 -13.47 -15.01 -4.26
CA LEU A 247 -12.77 -16.14 -4.87
C LEU A 247 -12.22 -15.79 -6.27
N ILE A 248 -13.03 -15.18 -7.12
CA ILE A 248 -12.63 -14.81 -8.50
C ILE A 248 -11.47 -13.80 -8.45
N LEU A 249 -11.62 -12.73 -7.67
CA LEU A 249 -10.59 -11.68 -7.53
C LEU A 249 -9.29 -12.24 -6.93
N SER A 250 -9.40 -13.16 -5.99
CA SER A 250 -8.24 -13.83 -5.40
C SER A 250 -7.48 -14.69 -6.41
N LEU A 251 -8.19 -15.42 -7.29
CA LEU A 251 -7.58 -16.19 -8.36
C LEU A 251 -6.92 -15.29 -9.42
N ILE A 252 -7.54 -14.17 -9.77
CA ILE A 252 -6.94 -13.16 -10.66
C ILE A 252 -5.66 -12.60 -10.03
N ALA A 253 -5.72 -12.22 -8.73
CA ALA A 253 -4.57 -11.71 -8.00
C ALA A 253 -3.42 -12.74 -7.93
N PHE A 254 -3.75 -14.03 -7.77
CA PHE A 254 -2.77 -15.13 -7.82
C PHE A 254 -2.10 -15.24 -9.20
N GLY A 255 -2.89 -15.16 -10.28
CA GLY A 255 -2.36 -15.16 -11.64
C GLY A 255 -1.39 -13.99 -11.88
N ILE A 256 -1.76 -12.78 -11.47
CA ILE A 256 -0.91 -11.58 -11.58
C ILE A 256 0.36 -11.75 -10.73
N ALA A 257 0.23 -12.18 -9.47
CA ALA A 257 1.37 -12.38 -8.58
C ALA A 257 2.36 -13.40 -9.15
N ASN A 258 1.86 -14.50 -9.72
CA ASN A 258 2.71 -15.54 -10.32
C ASN A 258 3.40 -15.09 -11.62
N SER A 259 2.84 -14.11 -12.35
CA SER A 259 3.45 -13.57 -13.58
C SER A 259 4.53 -12.53 -13.35
N LYS A 260 4.47 -11.80 -12.23
CA LYS A 260 5.39 -10.69 -11.91
C LYS A 260 6.65 -11.11 -11.16
N GLY A 261 6.76 -12.38 -10.76
CA GLY A 261 7.88 -12.88 -9.98
C GLY A 261 7.74 -12.68 -8.47
N SER A 262 8.75 -13.11 -7.71
CA SER A 262 8.72 -13.18 -6.23
C SER A 262 9.60 -12.15 -5.53
N GLY A 263 10.16 -11.19 -6.24
CA GLY A 263 11.08 -10.20 -5.68
C GLY A 263 10.39 -9.06 -4.93
N ALA A 264 11.08 -8.45 -3.99
CA ALA A 264 10.59 -7.27 -3.28
C ALA A 264 10.33 -6.07 -4.21
N GLN A 265 11.05 -5.98 -5.35
CA GLN A 265 10.78 -4.97 -6.37
C GLN A 265 9.40 -5.16 -7.01
N ALA A 266 9.02 -6.40 -7.34
CA ALA A 266 7.70 -6.69 -7.90
C ALA A 266 6.54 -6.30 -6.95
N ILE A 267 6.76 -6.36 -5.62
CA ILE A 267 5.80 -5.87 -4.64
C ILE A 267 5.64 -4.37 -4.77
N MET A 268 6.77 -3.65 -4.82
CA MET A 268 6.79 -2.19 -4.88
C MET A 268 6.12 -1.69 -6.15
N ASP A 269 6.51 -2.23 -7.32
CA ASP A 269 5.95 -1.84 -8.61
C ASP A 269 4.42 -2.05 -8.68
N MET A 270 3.92 -3.19 -8.14
CA MET A 270 2.49 -3.45 -8.11
C MET A 270 1.72 -2.49 -7.18
N VAL A 271 2.33 -2.10 -6.07
CA VAL A 271 1.72 -1.15 -5.13
C VAL A 271 1.74 0.24 -5.74
N GLU A 272 2.87 0.68 -6.25
CA GLU A 272 3.10 2.00 -6.82
C GLU A 272 2.15 2.29 -7.98
N ASN A 273 2.08 1.40 -8.97
CA ASN A 273 1.19 1.57 -10.11
C ASN A 273 -0.30 1.62 -9.73
N ALA A 274 -0.73 0.77 -8.78
CA ALA A 274 -2.11 0.82 -8.28
C ALA A 274 -2.38 2.09 -7.46
N TRP A 275 -1.41 2.51 -6.66
CA TRP A 275 -1.49 3.71 -5.83
C TRP A 275 -1.58 4.97 -6.69
N GLY A 276 -0.75 5.05 -7.74
CA GLY A 276 -0.79 6.11 -8.75
C GLY A 276 -2.14 6.21 -9.42
N ALA A 277 -2.62 5.11 -10.01
CA ALA A 277 -3.86 5.07 -10.76
C ALA A 277 -5.09 5.49 -9.92
N PHE A 278 -5.23 4.96 -8.69
CA PHE A 278 -6.33 5.35 -7.80
C PHE A 278 -6.18 6.76 -7.26
N GLY A 279 -4.98 7.14 -6.82
CA GLY A 279 -4.71 8.46 -6.26
C GLY A 279 -4.93 9.58 -7.27
N ALA A 280 -4.40 9.43 -8.48
CA ALA A 280 -4.57 10.39 -9.56
C ALA A 280 -6.02 10.52 -10.02
N SER A 281 -6.75 9.40 -10.09
CA SER A 281 -8.13 9.38 -10.56
C SER A 281 -9.12 9.95 -9.54
N PHE A 282 -9.10 9.38 -8.34
CA PHE A 282 -10.14 9.67 -7.34
C PHE A 282 -9.76 10.76 -6.34
N GLY A 283 -8.46 10.96 -6.07
CA GLY A 283 -7.99 11.92 -5.07
C GLY A 283 -8.53 13.33 -5.29
N PRO A 284 -8.30 13.97 -6.45
CA PRO A 284 -8.82 15.30 -6.75
C PRO A 284 -10.35 15.38 -6.70
N THR A 285 -11.03 14.34 -7.20
CA THR A 285 -12.50 14.27 -7.22
C THR A 285 -13.06 14.28 -5.79
N ILE A 286 -12.47 13.53 -4.87
CA ILE A 286 -12.90 13.49 -3.48
C ILE A 286 -12.60 14.82 -2.79
N LEU A 287 -11.41 15.40 -2.97
CA LEU A 287 -11.08 16.69 -2.40
C LEU A 287 -12.03 17.78 -2.89
N LEU A 288 -12.31 17.84 -4.20
CA LEU A 288 -13.23 18.82 -4.75
C LEU A 288 -14.67 18.60 -4.23
N SER A 289 -15.11 17.37 -4.08
CA SER A 289 -16.45 17.08 -3.55
C SER A 289 -16.63 17.51 -2.10
N LEU A 290 -15.56 17.45 -1.28
CA LEU A 290 -15.58 17.85 0.12
C LEU A 290 -15.47 19.37 0.32
N PHE A 291 -14.66 20.05 -0.51
CA PHE A 291 -14.28 21.44 -0.25
C PHE A 291 -14.84 22.45 -1.25
N TRP A 292 -15.42 22.00 -2.38
CA TRP A 292 -15.91 22.90 -3.41
C TRP A 292 -17.39 22.67 -3.74
N LYS A 293 -18.27 23.50 -3.23
CA LYS A 293 -19.75 23.40 -3.37
C LYS A 293 -20.26 23.40 -4.83
N ARG A 294 -19.51 23.99 -5.77
CA ARG A 294 -19.88 24.01 -7.20
C ARG A 294 -19.47 22.75 -7.96
N PHE A 295 -18.79 21.81 -7.31
CA PHE A 295 -18.36 20.59 -7.95
C PHE A 295 -19.58 19.76 -8.37
N ASN A 296 -19.56 19.22 -9.59
CA ASN A 296 -20.68 18.51 -10.17
C ASN A 296 -20.26 17.15 -10.77
N TYR A 297 -21.25 16.36 -11.19
CA TYR A 297 -21.05 15.02 -11.74
C TYR A 297 -20.13 15.02 -12.99
N GLN A 298 -20.33 15.98 -13.91
CA GLN A 298 -19.53 16.07 -15.14
C GLN A 298 -18.06 16.35 -14.82
N GLY A 299 -17.79 17.23 -13.87
CA GLY A 299 -16.45 17.51 -13.37
C GLY A 299 -15.82 16.27 -12.71
N ALA A 300 -16.60 15.52 -11.94
CA ALA A 300 -16.13 14.27 -11.30
C ALA A 300 -15.72 13.22 -12.34
N VAL A 301 -16.58 12.94 -13.32
CA VAL A 301 -16.30 11.99 -14.38
C VAL A 301 -15.07 12.40 -15.20
N ALA A 302 -14.99 13.66 -15.59
CA ALA A 302 -13.84 14.17 -16.34
C ALA A 302 -12.54 14.09 -15.55
N GLY A 303 -12.58 14.41 -14.26
CA GLY A 303 -11.44 14.28 -13.36
C GLY A 303 -10.94 12.86 -13.23
N VAL A 304 -11.84 11.91 -12.94
CA VAL A 304 -11.47 10.48 -12.82
C VAL A 304 -10.86 9.96 -14.12
N ILE A 305 -11.47 10.22 -15.26
CA ILE A 305 -10.96 9.74 -16.55
C ILE A 305 -9.60 10.37 -16.88
N SER A 306 -9.47 11.69 -16.74
CA SER A 306 -8.22 12.37 -17.08
C SER A 306 -7.07 12.00 -16.15
N GLY A 307 -7.33 11.83 -14.84
CA GLY A 307 -6.35 11.36 -13.88
C GLY A 307 -5.82 9.99 -14.26
N PHE A 308 -6.71 9.04 -14.54
CA PHE A 308 -6.34 7.71 -14.97
C PHE A 308 -5.56 7.68 -16.29
N VAL A 309 -6.02 8.44 -17.30
CA VAL A 309 -5.38 8.47 -18.62
C VAL A 309 -3.98 9.08 -18.55
N VAL A 310 -3.80 10.15 -17.78
CA VAL A 310 -2.48 10.80 -17.64
C VAL A 310 -1.54 9.92 -16.83
N ASP A 311 -1.98 9.35 -15.72
CA ASP A 311 -1.19 8.45 -14.89
C ASP A 311 -0.72 7.22 -15.69
N LEU A 312 -1.64 6.53 -16.32
CA LEU A 312 -1.34 5.37 -17.16
C LEU A 312 -0.48 5.74 -18.36
N GLY A 313 -0.74 6.87 -19.01
CA GLY A 313 0.05 7.37 -20.13
C GLY A 313 1.49 7.67 -19.71
N TRP A 314 1.70 8.29 -18.55
CA TRP A 314 3.02 8.57 -17.99
C TRP A 314 3.81 7.29 -17.73
N LEU A 315 3.15 6.30 -17.10
CA LEU A 315 3.74 4.99 -16.84
C LEU A 315 4.11 4.25 -18.13
N LEU A 316 3.18 4.14 -19.08
CA LEU A 316 3.38 3.38 -20.31
C LEU A 316 4.40 3.99 -21.26
N THR A 317 4.60 5.31 -21.20
CA THR A 317 5.61 6.02 -22.02
C THR A 317 6.99 6.04 -21.37
N GLY A 318 7.14 5.47 -20.15
CA GLY A 318 8.43 5.47 -19.43
C GLY A 318 8.84 6.84 -18.92
N MET A 319 7.89 7.76 -18.78
CA MET A 319 8.18 9.12 -18.30
C MET A 319 8.62 9.15 -16.84
N THR A 320 8.21 8.19 -16.02
CA THR A 320 8.68 8.03 -14.65
C THR A 320 10.19 7.83 -14.64
N ASP A 321 10.72 6.91 -15.45
CA ASP A 321 12.16 6.65 -15.56
C ASP A 321 12.92 7.85 -16.18
N ALA A 322 12.32 8.49 -17.18
CA ALA A 322 12.95 9.60 -17.89
C ALA A 322 13.05 10.88 -17.06
N THR A 323 12.07 11.15 -16.20
CA THR A 323 11.97 12.40 -15.43
C THR A 323 12.32 12.23 -13.95
N GLY A 324 12.26 11.02 -13.41
CA GLY A 324 12.35 10.74 -11.99
C GLY A 324 11.09 11.15 -11.20
N ILE A 325 9.98 11.47 -11.90
CA ILE A 325 8.74 11.91 -11.26
C ILE A 325 7.70 10.78 -11.28
N PHE A 326 7.21 10.44 -10.11
CA PHE A 326 6.15 9.44 -9.92
C PHE A 326 4.88 9.84 -10.67
N GLU A 327 4.28 8.91 -11.44
CA GLU A 327 3.13 9.13 -12.32
C GLU A 327 1.89 9.73 -11.63
N ILE A 328 1.73 9.48 -10.34
CA ILE A 328 0.62 10.06 -9.56
C ILE A 328 0.64 11.59 -9.59
N VAL A 329 1.82 12.20 -9.61
CA VAL A 329 1.95 13.67 -9.55
C VAL A 329 1.32 14.34 -10.77
N PRO A 330 1.77 14.08 -12.01
CA PRO A 330 1.14 14.65 -13.20
C PRO A 330 -0.33 14.20 -13.34
N GLY A 331 -0.65 12.96 -13.03
CA GLY A 331 -2.02 12.43 -13.08
C GLY A 331 -2.98 13.16 -12.13
N PHE A 332 -2.57 13.39 -10.88
CA PHE A 332 -3.36 14.09 -9.88
C PHE A 332 -3.65 15.55 -10.27
N PHE A 333 -2.62 16.28 -10.70
CA PHE A 333 -2.81 17.68 -11.09
C PHE A 333 -3.59 17.84 -12.40
N ALA A 334 -3.43 16.92 -13.35
CA ALA A 334 -4.26 16.90 -14.56
C ALA A 334 -5.73 16.63 -14.22
N SER A 335 -6.00 15.65 -13.37
CA SER A 335 -7.34 15.37 -12.85
C SER A 335 -7.96 16.61 -12.19
N LEU A 336 -7.22 17.24 -11.27
CA LEU A 336 -7.68 18.43 -10.56
C LEU A 336 -8.04 19.57 -11.51
N LEU A 337 -7.16 19.86 -12.47
CA LEU A 337 -7.35 20.93 -13.44
C LEU A 337 -8.55 20.68 -14.34
N ILE A 338 -8.64 19.48 -14.93
CA ILE A 338 -9.72 19.13 -15.86
C ILE A 338 -11.06 19.06 -15.13
N ALA A 339 -11.11 18.49 -13.92
CA ALA A 339 -12.30 18.44 -13.09
C ALA A 339 -12.84 19.86 -12.80
N VAL A 340 -11.96 20.80 -12.45
CA VAL A 340 -12.34 22.21 -12.19
C VAL A 340 -12.83 22.90 -13.47
N ILE A 341 -12.14 22.72 -14.60
CA ILE A 341 -12.54 23.32 -15.88
C ILE A 341 -13.91 22.82 -16.30
N VAL A 342 -14.11 21.50 -16.34
CA VAL A 342 -15.37 20.89 -16.76
C VAL A 342 -16.51 21.28 -15.83
N ALA A 343 -16.29 21.27 -14.51
CA ALA A 343 -17.31 21.68 -13.55
C ALA A 343 -17.69 23.16 -13.67
N LYS A 344 -16.76 24.04 -14.09
CA LYS A 344 -17.08 25.45 -14.39
C LYS A 344 -17.83 25.66 -15.69
N LEU A 345 -17.54 24.84 -16.71
CA LEU A 345 -18.16 24.94 -18.03
C LEU A 345 -19.52 24.24 -18.10
N THR A 346 -19.83 23.36 -17.16
CA THR A 346 -21.10 22.64 -17.11
C THR A 346 -22.07 23.27 -16.09
N ALA A 347 -23.37 23.01 -16.28
CA ALA A 347 -24.39 23.53 -15.37
C ALA A 347 -24.20 22.90 -13.98
N CYS A 348 -24.07 23.76 -12.98
CA CYS A 348 -24.19 23.35 -11.60
C CYS A 348 -25.64 22.94 -11.35
N LEU A 349 -25.91 21.68 -11.17
CA LEU A 349 -27.08 21.26 -10.42
C LEU A 349 -26.79 21.74 -9.00
N LEU A 350 -27.37 22.90 -8.64
CA LEU A 350 -27.40 23.34 -7.26
C LEU A 350 -27.95 22.18 -6.44
N TYR A 351 -27.09 21.59 -5.65
CA TYR A 351 -27.49 20.78 -4.52
C TYR A 351 -28.25 21.78 -3.65
N THR A 352 -29.56 21.83 -3.82
CA THR A 352 -30.41 22.65 -2.98
C THR A 352 -30.23 22.15 -1.57
N SER A 353 -29.98 23.05 -0.66
CA SER A 353 -29.85 22.82 0.77
C SER A 353 -31.06 22.10 1.40
N ASP A 354 -32.04 21.82 0.60
CA ASP A 354 -33.32 21.20 1.00
C ASP A 354 -33.28 19.67 1.06
N ALA A 355 -32.20 19.02 0.58
CA ALA A 355 -32.05 17.58 0.70
C ALA A 355 -31.34 17.13 2.00
N ALA A 356 -30.99 18.05 2.90
CA ALA A 356 -30.36 17.76 4.18
C ALA A 356 -31.34 17.90 5.36
N ASP A 357 -32.57 18.30 5.10
CA ASP A 357 -33.60 18.54 6.13
C ASP A 357 -34.78 17.56 6.07
N ASP A 358 -34.74 16.50 5.23
CA ASP A 358 -35.72 15.40 5.22
C ASP A 358 -35.14 14.09 5.80
#